data_d9d0c6d27d8bc8a4cce380ea97707ffd
#
_entry.id   d9d0c6d27d8bc8a4cce380ea97707ffd
#
_cell.length_a   1.000
_cell.length_b   1.000
_cell.length_c   1.000
_cell.angle_alpha   90.00
_cell.angle_beta   90.00
_cell.angle_gamma   90.00
#
_symmetry.space_group_name_H-M   'P 1'
#
loop_
_entity.id
_entity.type
_entity.pdbx_description
1 polymer ?
#
loop_
_entity_poly.entity_id
_entity_poly.type
_entity_poly.pdbx_seq_one_letter_code
_entity_poly.pdbx_strand_id
1 'polypeptide(L)'
;MEPTFEQYVEGSGALLRCPACGGNHLHHAKIEVFDRKDDENTGLHVSVTNGKVFEDKDLTGNPSSRRHGLSICFKCEHCPATPVLTIAQHKGNTWVDFK
;
A
#
# COMPACT_ATOMS: atom_id res chain seq x y z
N MET A 1 3.32 0.03 -11.43
CA MET A 1 4.74 0.45 -11.58
C MET A 1 5.57 -0.13 -10.45
N GLU A 2 6.65 -0.78 -10.79
CA GLU A 2 7.52 -1.36 -9.79
C GLU A 2 8.14 -0.28 -8.89
N PRO A 3 8.10 -0.45 -7.56
CA PRO A 3 8.69 0.53 -6.66
C PRO A 3 10.22 0.54 -6.76
N THR A 4 10.80 1.72 -6.61
CA THR A 4 12.24 1.90 -6.56
C THR A 4 12.65 2.44 -5.19
N PHE A 5 13.88 2.13 -4.79
CA PHE A 5 14.39 2.43 -3.46
C PHE A 5 15.76 3.08 -3.54
N GLU A 6 16.07 3.85 -2.52
CA GLU A 6 17.38 4.43 -2.33
C GLU A 6 18.00 3.88 -1.04
N GLN A 7 19.23 3.42 -1.11
CA GLN A 7 19.98 2.98 0.05
C GLN A 7 20.73 4.19 0.63
N TYR A 8 20.27 4.68 1.76
CA TYR A 8 20.88 5.87 2.38
C TYR A 8 22.04 5.51 3.30
N VAL A 9 21.84 4.57 4.21
CA VAL A 9 22.86 4.07 5.12
C VAL A 9 22.78 2.55 5.15
N GLU A 10 23.90 1.89 4.97
CA GLU A 10 23.94 0.43 5.01
C GLU A 10 23.36 -0.10 6.33
N GLY A 11 22.48 -1.09 6.23
CA GLY A 11 21.84 -1.72 7.40
C GLY A 11 20.65 -0.98 7.98
N SER A 12 20.31 0.22 7.48
CA SER A 12 19.17 0.99 7.99
C SER A 12 17.90 0.80 7.18
N GLY A 13 17.92 -0.05 6.16
CA GLY A 13 16.81 -0.25 5.25
C GLY A 13 16.90 0.61 4.01
N ALA A 14 15.88 0.58 3.18
CA ALA A 14 15.83 1.30 1.93
C ALA A 14 14.76 2.38 1.97
N LEU A 15 15.03 3.52 1.34
CA LEU A 15 14.09 4.63 1.23
C LEU A 15 13.24 4.47 -0.02
N LEU A 16 11.92 4.46 0.16
CA LEU A 16 10.98 4.36 -0.94
C LEU A 16 10.96 5.67 -1.73
N ARG A 17 11.04 5.59 -3.05
CA ARG A 17 10.98 6.76 -3.93
C ARG A 17 9.58 7.01 -4.45
N CYS A 18 9.24 8.29 -4.61
CA CYS A 18 8.01 8.68 -5.28
C CYS A 18 8.06 8.25 -6.75
N PRO A 19 7.05 7.55 -7.27
CA PRO A 19 7.06 7.11 -8.67
C PRO A 19 6.91 8.26 -9.66
N ALA A 20 6.44 9.42 -9.21
CA ALA A 20 6.26 10.58 -10.07
C ALA A 20 7.50 11.45 -10.17
N CYS A 21 8.19 11.72 -9.07
CA CYS A 21 9.33 12.66 -9.06
C CYS A 21 10.66 12.04 -8.60
N GLY A 22 10.65 10.82 -8.09
CA GLY A 22 11.84 10.15 -7.58
C GLY A 22 12.29 10.61 -6.19
N GLY A 23 11.58 11.53 -5.56
CA GLY A 23 11.89 12.01 -4.22
C GLY A 23 11.71 10.92 -3.15
N ASN A 24 12.43 11.03 -2.05
CA ASN A 24 12.42 10.02 -1.00
C ASN A 24 11.69 10.47 0.28
N HIS A 25 10.83 11.47 0.18
CA HIS A 25 10.05 12.00 1.31
C HIS A 25 8.56 11.74 1.09
N LEU A 26 8.16 10.50 1.28
CA LEU A 26 6.77 10.07 1.19
C LEU A 26 6.20 9.91 2.59
N HIS A 27 5.00 10.46 2.82
CA HIS A 27 4.28 10.32 4.08
C HIS A 27 2.97 9.59 3.84
N HIS A 28 2.71 8.52 4.58
CA HIS A 28 1.45 7.83 4.42
C HIS A 28 0.31 8.69 4.97
N ALA A 29 -0.78 8.79 4.21
CA ALA A 29 -1.97 9.56 4.55
C ALA A 29 -3.16 8.66 4.87
N LYS A 30 -3.24 7.51 4.20
CA LYS A 30 -4.33 6.56 4.38
C LYS A 30 -3.79 5.16 4.20
N ILE A 31 -4.20 4.25 5.07
CA ILE A 31 -3.85 2.84 4.99
C ILE A 31 -5.13 2.03 4.94
N GLU A 32 -5.22 1.08 4.01
CA GLU A 32 -6.35 0.16 3.91
C GLU A 32 -5.83 -1.26 3.99
N VAL A 33 -6.43 -2.04 4.87
CA VAL A 33 -6.10 -3.45 5.08
C VAL A 33 -7.30 -4.29 4.65
N PHE A 34 -7.04 -5.30 3.83
CA PHE A 34 -8.07 -6.26 3.41
C PHE A 34 -7.64 -7.65 3.90
N ASP A 35 -8.41 -8.18 4.82
CA ASP A 35 -8.20 -9.52 5.35
C ASP A 35 -9.24 -10.43 4.71
N ARG A 36 -8.81 -11.21 3.74
CA ARG A 36 -9.66 -12.10 2.97
C ARG A 36 -9.02 -13.47 2.88
N LYS A 37 -9.72 -14.48 3.39
CA LYS A 37 -9.25 -15.85 3.25
C LYS A 37 -9.38 -16.29 1.81
N ASP A 38 -8.61 -17.30 1.46
CA ASP A 38 -8.51 -17.83 0.12
C ASP A 38 -9.88 -18.00 -0.58
N ASP A 39 -10.06 -17.28 -1.68
CA ASP A 39 -11.23 -17.35 -2.55
C ASP A 39 -12.59 -17.07 -1.88
N GLU A 40 -12.62 -16.57 -0.66
CA GLU A 40 -13.88 -16.22 -0.02
C GLU A 40 -14.44 -14.91 -0.56
N ASN A 41 -15.77 -14.79 -0.57
CA ASN A 41 -16.46 -13.58 -1.02
C ASN A 41 -16.60 -12.55 0.09
N THR A 42 -16.28 -12.93 1.32
CA THR A 42 -16.40 -12.06 2.50
C THR A 42 -15.03 -11.91 3.16
N GLY A 43 -14.86 -10.80 3.84
CA GLY A 43 -13.63 -10.52 4.57
C GLY A 43 -13.78 -9.27 5.39
N LEU A 44 -12.66 -8.79 5.92
CA LEU A 44 -12.62 -7.57 6.72
C LEU A 44 -11.85 -6.50 5.95
N HIS A 45 -12.40 -5.30 5.92
CA HIS A 45 -11.75 -4.11 5.38
C HIS A 45 -11.61 -3.10 6.49
N VAL A 46 -10.39 -2.66 6.75
CA VAL A 46 -10.09 -1.63 7.76
C VAL A 46 -9.34 -0.51 7.08
N SER A 47 -9.75 0.73 7.35
CA SER A 47 -9.00 1.88 6.89
C SER A 47 -8.65 2.80 8.05
N VAL A 48 -7.47 3.41 7.96
CA VAL A 48 -7.00 4.40 8.93
C VAL A 48 -6.68 5.67 8.16
N THR A 49 -7.35 6.76 8.56
CA THR A 49 -7.11 8.07 7.96
C THR A 49 -7.45 9.17 8.98
N ASN A 50 -6.62 10.21 9.06
CA ASN A 50 -6.82 11.34 9.96
C ASN A 50 -7.07 10.92 11.43
N GLY A 51 -6.33 9.91 11.90
CA GLY A 51 -6.47 9.44 13.27
C GLY A 51 -7.74 8.66 13.56
N LYS A 52 -8.50 8.28 12.53
CA LYS A 52 -9.74 7.54 12.67
C LYS A 52 -9.64 6.17 12.01
N VAL A 53 -10.33 5.21 12.60
CA VAL A 53 -10.43 3.85 12.08
C VAL A 53 -11.84 3.63 11.55
N PHE A 54 -11.93 3.09 10.34
CA PHE A 54 -13.19 2.66 9.73
C PHE A 54 -13.09 1.17 9.43
N GLU A 55 -14.18 0.47 9.63
CA GLU A 55 -14.22 -0.98 9.50
C GLU A 55 -15.52 -1.39 8.81
N ASP A 56 -15.40 -2.21 7.78
CA ASP A 56 -16.54 -2.78 7.08
C ASP A 56 -16.15 -4.11 6.45
N LYS A 57 -16.97 -4.62 5.55
CA LYS A 57 -16.71 -5.89 4.84
C LYS A 57 -16.65 -5.69 3.33
N ASP A 58 -16.46 -4.46 2.90
CA ASP A 58 -16.37 -4.13 1.48
C ASP A 58 -14.95 -4.45 0.97
N LEU A 59 -14.85 -5.44 0.12
CA LEU A 59 -13.59 -5.87 -0.48
C LEU A 59 -13.30 -5.18 -1.81
N THR A 60 -14.15 -4.24 -2.23
CA THR A 60 -13.89 -3.42 -3.41
C THR A 60 -12.61 -2.61 -3.19
N GLY A 61 -11.70 -2.66 -4.13
CA GLY A 61 -10.42 -1.96 -4.00
C GLY A 61 -9.31 -2.80 -3.38
N ASN A 62 -9.59 -4.03 -2.96
CA ASN A 62 -8.56 -4.94 -2.54
C ASN A 62 -7.59 -5.18 -3.70
N PRO A 63 -6.27 -4.89 -3.54
CA PRO A 63 -5.31 -5.11 -4.61
C PRO A 63 -5.13 -6.58 -4.97
N SER A 64 -5.42 -7.50 -4.05
CA SER A 64 -5.45 -8.92 -4.36
C SER A 64 -6.84 -9.31 -4.87
N SER A 65 -6.90 -10.11 -5.91
CA SER A 65 -8.17 -10.59 -6.46
C SER A 65 -8.80 -11.70 -5.63
N ARG A 66 -8.03 -12.37 -4.79
CA ARG A 66 -8.49 -13.57 -4.08
C ARG A 66 -8.08 -13.66 -2.62
N ARG A 67 -7.11 -12.87 -2.17
CA ARG A 67 -6.48 -13.02 -0.86
C ARG A 67 -6.31 -11.70 -0.15
N HIS A 68 -5.44 -11.68 0.85
CA HIS A 68 -5.14 -10.47 1.60
C HIS A 68 -4.51 -9.40 0.73
N GLY A 69 -4.82 -8.17 1.03
CA GLY A 69 -4.23 -7.02 0.36
C GLY A 69 -4.05 -5.87 1.32
N LEU A 70 -3.18 -4.95 0.94
CA LEU A 70 -2.88 -3.75 1.70
C LEU A 70 -2.63 -2.62 0.71
N SER A 71 -3.20 -1.45 0.98
CA SER A 71 -2.95 -0.25 0.19
C SER A 71 -2.51 0.88 1.09
N ILE A 72 -1.46 1.57 0.69
CA ILE A 72 -0.93 2.74 1.40
C ILE A 72 -0.94 3.91 0.44
N CYS A 73 -1.76 4.93 0.76
CA CYS A 73 -1.79 6.18 0.00
C CYS A 73 -0.80 7.15 0.61
N PHE A 74 0.13 7.64 -0.19
CA PHE A 74 1.16 8.56 0.25
C PHE A 74 0.90 9.98 -0.26
N LYS A 75 1.49 10.94 0.44
CA LYS A 75 1.69 12.30 -0.03
C LYS A 75 3.18 12.53 -0.19
N CYS A 76 3.58 13.06 -1.34
CA CYS A 76 4.97 13.41 -1.60
C CYS A 76 5.24 14.85 -1.18
N GLU A 77 6.36 15.08 -0.47
CA GLU A 77 6.75 16.44 -0.09
C GLU A 77 7.22 17.29 -1.26
N HIS A 78 7.69 16.65 -2.34
CA HIS A 78 8.38 17.33 -3.44
C HIS A 78 7.51 17.55 -4.68
N CYS A 79 6.36 16.90 -4.75
CA CYS A 79 5.46 17.05 -5.88
C CYS A 79 4.00 16.84 -5.43
N PRO A 80 3.00 17.20 -6.26
CA PRO A 80 1.59 17.06 -5.87
C PRO A 80 1.04 15.63 -5.97
N ALA A 81 1.85 14.66 -6.34
CA ALA A 81 1.40 13.29 -6.50
C ALA A 81 0.94 12.66 -5.19
N THR A 82 -0.06 11.80 -5.29
CA THR A 82 -0.57 10.98 -4.17
C THR A 82 -0.48 9.51 -4.56
N PRO A 83 0.74 8.95 -4.61
CA PRO A 83 0.91 7.59 -5.09
C PRO A 83 0.35 6.57 -4.10
N VAL A 84 -0.15 5.47 -4.63
CA VAL A 84 -0.69 4.36 -3.83
C VAL A 84 0.20 3.13 -4.03
N LEU A 85 0.81 2.70 -2.93
CA LEU A 85 1.58 1.46 -2.90
C LEU A 85 0.63 0.33 -2.51
N THR A 86 0.64 -0.75 -3.29
CA THR A 86 -0.17 -1.92 -3.01
C THR A 86 0.70 -3.11 -2.66
N ILE A 87 0.25 -3.90 -1.70
CA ILE A 87 0.87 -5.16 -1.33
C ILE A 87 -0.23 -6.21 -1.45
N ALA A 88 -0.05 -7.18 -2.34
CA ALA A 88 -1.08 -8.16 -2.64
C ALA A 88 -0.53 -9.58 -2.51
N GLN A 89 -1.26 -10.42 -1.79
CA GLN A 89 -0.96 -11.84 -1.70
C GLN A 89 -1.56 -12.56 -2.90
N HIS A 90 -0.76 -13.36 -3.58
CA HIS A 90 -1.24 -14.14 -4.71
C HIS A 90 -0.36 -15.37 -4.94
N LYS A 91 -0.96 -16.55 -4.92
CA LYS A 91 -0.27 -17.84 -5.15
C LYS A 91 0.98 -18.02 -4.29
N GLY A 92 0.89 -17.67 -3.03
CA GLY A 92 1.99 -17.82 -2.08
C GLY A 92 3.04 -16.72 -2.14
N ASN A 93 2.88 -15.75 -3.03
CA ASN A 93 3.82 -14.64 -3.18
C ASN A 93 3.25 -13.35 -2.65
N THR A 94 4.14 -12.44 -2.27
CA THR A 94 3.80 -11.08 -1.89
C THR A 94 4.24 -10.14 -3.01
N TRP A 95 3.27 -9.50 -3.65
CA TRP A 95 3.50 -8.58 -4.75
C TRP A 95 3.43 -7.14 -4.26
N VAL A 96 4.43 -6.34 -4.60
CA VAL A 96 4.51 -4.93 -4.20
C VAL A 96 4.56 -4.08 -5.46
N ASP A 97 3.65 -3.12 -5.57
CA ASP A 97 3.53 -2.31 -6.78
C ASP A 97 2.96 -0.93 -6.45
N PHE A 98 3.30 0.07 -7.26
CA PHE A 98 2.57 1.34 -7.27
C PHE A 98 1.43 1.25 -8.27
N LYS A 99 0.27 1.58 -7.78
CA LYS A 99 -0.95 1.56 -8.58
C LYS A 99 -0.98 2.68 -9.62
#